data_603e08121304b16efd11cacd85a43a61
#
_entry.id   603e08121304b16efd11cacd85a43a61
#
_cell.length_a   1.000
_cell.length_b   1.000
_cell.length_c   1.000
_cell.angle_alpha   90.00
_cell.angle_beta   90.00
_cell.angle_gamma   90.00
#
_symmetry.space_group_name_H-M   'P 1'
#
loop_
_entity.id
_entity.type
_entity.pdbx_description
1 polymer ?
#
loop_
_entity_poly.entity_id
_entity_poly.type
_entity_poly.pdbx_seq_one_letter_code
_entity_poly.pdbx_strand_id
1 'polypeptide(L)'
;MIYVLMNPKANNGDGEKDAREWSKCLNGKTTFINVLETEDMKGFLSTLNEEDEIVVSGGDGTIHHFANNAVELNLKNKMYYVKSGSGNDFYRDNKEYVDELGRIPLNKFLENLPVVTVNGEKRRFLNGIGYGLDGETCRVGEVIRANSTKKINYTKIAIGLLLGKFKLKNATVTVDGVTKYYKHVWLATTMKGKYYGGGIMAAPKQDRFDPEHNVTLVCLHKRSRIGTLLIFPTYSKGDHEGKKWIESFTGKKIEVKFDTPCALQIDGEVIENVTSYTVEVPSK
;
A
#
# COMPACT_ATOMS: atom_id res chain seq x y z
N MET A 1 -14.22 8.08 24.62
CA MET A 1 -13.13 7.17 25.04
C MET A 1 -12.11 7.10 23.92
N ILE A 2 -10.84 6.66 24.19
CA ILE A 2 -9.83 6.49 23.13
C ILE A 2 -9.54 5.00 22.98
N TYR A 3 -9.75 4.46 21.78
CA TYR A 3 -9.45 3.07 21.43
C TYR A 3 -8.17 3.02 20.61
N VAL A 4 -7.15 2.35 21.11
CA VAL A 4 -5.87 2.13 20.42
C VAL A 4 -5.86 0.73 19.82
N LEU A 5 -6.07 0.65 18.51
CA LEU A 5 -6.02 -0.58 17.73
C LEU A 5 -4.55 -0.88 17.42
N MET A 6 -3.94 -1.77 18.16
CA MET A 6 -2.51 -2.07 18.05
C MET A 6 -2.25 -3.41 17.38
N ASN A 7 -1.19 -3.46 16.58
CA ASN A 7 -0.66 -4.70 16.03
C ASN A 7 0.61 -5.12 16.81
N PRO A 8 0.54 -6.10 17.71
CA PRO A 8 1.69 -6.52 18.52
C PRO A 8 2.88 -6.99 17.70
N LYS A 9 2.64 -7.53 16.48
CA LYS A 9 3.72 -7.98 15.58
C LYS A 9 4.38 -6.85 14.79
N ALA A 10 3.86 -5.62 14.86
CA ALA A 10 4.53 -4.46 14.27
C ALA A 10 5.90 -4.25 14.93
N ASN A 11 6.80 -3.55 14.23
CA ASN A 11 8.14 -3.25 14.71
C ASN A 11 8.90 -4.47 15.26
N ASN A 12 8.87 -5.60 14.53
CA ASN A 12 9.53 -6.87 14.92
C ASN A 12 9.03 -7.47 16.25
N GLY A 13 7.80 -7.20 16.66
CA GLY A 13 7.19 -7.70 17.89
C GLY A 13 7.12 -6.67 19.03
N ASP A 14 7.63 -5.46 18.84
CA ASP A 14 7.55 -4.36 19.82
C ASP A 14 6.27 -3.51 19.70
N GLY A 15 5.34 -3.85 18.79
CA GLY A 15 4.19 -3.00 18.45
C GLY A 15 3.28 -2.66 19.64
N GLU A 16 3.06 -3.58 20.58
CA GLU A 16 2.30 -3.30 21.78
C GLU A 16 3.05 -2.34 22.71
N LYS A 17 4.35 -2.56 22.90
CA LYS A 17 5.21 -1.67 23.71
C LYS A 17 5.21 -0.26 23.14
N ASP A 18 5.38 -0.12 21.81
CA ASP A 18 5.36 1.17 21.11
C ASP A 18 4.03 1.89 21.33
N ALA A 19 2.89 1.17 21.16
CA ALA A 19 1.56 1.74 21.34
C ALA A 19 1.32 2.22 22.77
N ARG A 20 1.73 1.43 23.78
CA ARG A 20 1.61 1.78 25.20
C ARG A 20 2.52 2.95 25.58
N GLU A 21 3.75 2.99 25.08
CA GLU A 21 4.67 4.12 25.35
C GLU A 21 4.13 5.42 24.73
N TRP A 22 3.71 5.35 23.45
CA TRP A 22 3.09 6.50 22.79
C TRP A 22 1.84 6.99 23.53
N SER A 23 0.98 6.09 24.03
CA SER A 23 -0.27 6.47 24.69
C SER A 23 -0.09 7.25 25.99
N LYS A 24 1.10 7.28 26.57
CA LYS A 24 1.40 8.09 27.78
C LYS A 24 1.25 9.59 27.56
N CYS A 25 1.28 10.05 26.29
CA CYS A 25 1.04 11.45 25.95
C CYS A 25 -0.46 11.81 25.86
N LEU A 26 -1.36 10.80 25.97
CA LEU A 26 -2.80 11.03 25.85
C LEU A 26 -3.43 11.45 27.18
N ASN A 27 -4.34 12.40 27.11
CA ASN A 27 -5.20 12.77 28.23
C ASN A 27 -6.56 12.08 28.03
N GLY A 28 -6.87 11.08 28.86
CA GLY A 28 -8.16 10.41 28.82
C GLY A 28 -8.09 8.90 29.04
N LYS A 29 -9.26 8.27 29.16
CA LYS A 29 -9.37 6.83 29.34
C LYS A 29 -9.05 6.12 28.01
N THR A 30 -8.00 5.31 28.01
CA THR A 30 -7.51 4.57 26.84
C THR A 30 -7.80 3.08 26.97
N THR A 31 -8.30 2.48 25.92
CA THR A 31 -8.51 1.03 25.80
C THR A 31 -7.67 0.49 24.64
N PHE A 32 -6.89 -0.56 24.89
CA PHE A 32 -6.05 -1.21 23.87
C PHE A 32 -6.76 -2.41 23.28
N ILE A 33 -6.79 -2.49 21.96
CA ILE A 33 -7.38 -3.59 21.19
C ILE A 33 -6.30 -4.24 20.36
N ASN A 34 -6.08 -5.54 20.55
CA ASN A 34 -5.16 -6.31 19.73
C ASN A 34 -5.85 -6.69 18.40
N VAL A 35 -5.40 -6.10 17.29
CA VAL A 35 -6.00 -6.35 15.97
C VAL A 35 -5.84 -7.78 15.48
N LEU A 36 -4.90 -8.56 16.04
CA LEU A 36 -4.67 -9.95 15.65
C LEU A 36 -5.57 -10.95 16.43
N GLU A 37 -6.12 -10.51 17.54
CA GLU A 37 -7.01 -11.33 18.40
C GLU A 37 -8.49 -10.95 18.23
N THR A 38 -8.77 -9.86 17.53
CA THR A 38 -10.14 -9.40 17.26
C THR A 38 -10.65 -10.08 16.00
N GLU A 39 -11.39 -11.18 16.14
CA GLU A 39 -11.92 -11.96 15.02
C GLU A 39 -12.89 -11.16 14.15
N ASP A 40 -13.77 -10.36 14.77
CA ASP A 40 -14.70 -9.47 14.08
C ASP A 40 -14.39 -7.99 14.38
N MET A 41 -13.38 -7.46 13.70
CA MET A 41 -13.00 -6.06 13.80
C MET A 41 -14.13 -5.13 13.34
N LYS A 42 -14.87 -5.53 12.31
CA LYS A 42 -15.98 -4.74 11.78
C LYS A 42 -17.14 -4.66 12.79
N GLY A 43 -17.51 -5.78 13.38
CA GLY A 43 -18.49 -5.82 14.47
C GLY A 43 -18.06 -4.97 15.65
N PHE A 44 -16.80 -5.08 16.10
CA PHE A 44 -16.26 -4.24 17.16
C PHE A 44 -16.37 -2.74 16.81
N LEU A 45 -15.90 -2.31 15.65
CA LEU A 45 -15.96 -0.91 15.24
C LEU A 45 -17.38 -0.37 15.18
N SER A 46 -18.37 -1.20 14.81
CA SER A 46 -19.79 -0.80 14.75
C SER A 46 -20.42 -0.56 16.13
N THR A 47 -19.78 -1.00 17.22
CA THR A 47 -20.26 -0.79 18.60
C THR A 47 -19.78 0.52 19.22
N LEU A 48 -18.85 1.23 18.58
CA LEU A 48 -18.27 2.48 19.09
C LEU A 48 -19.24 3.64 18.94
N ASN A 49 -19.23 4.55 19.93
CA ASN A 49 -19.98 5.79 19.84
C ASN A 49 -19.22 6.78 18.93
N GLU A 50 -19.93 7.70 18.27
CA GLU A 50 -19.31 8.68 17.36
C GLU A 50 -18.29 9.59 18.06
N GLU A 51 -18.44 9.84 19.36
CA GLU A 51 -17.51 10.65 20.16
C GLU A 51 -16.23 9.89 20.57
N ASP A 52 -16.20 8.59 20.38
CA ASP A 52 -15.00 7.80 20.66
C ASP A 52 -13.91 8.08 19.62
N GLU A 53 -12.67 8.21 20.07
CA GLU A 53 -11.52 8.36 19.18
C GLU A 53 -10.90 7.00 18.88
N ILE A 54 -10.51 6.79 17.63
CA ILE A 54 -9.85 5.57 17.17
C ILE A 54 -8.42 5.91 16.75
N VAL A 55 -7.47 5.21 17.33
CA VAL A 55 -6.03 5.36 16.99
C VAL A 55 -5.50 4.02 16.49
N VAL A 56 -5.07 3.98 15.25
CA VAL A 56 -4.45 2.79 14.64
C VAL A 56 -2.95 2.84 14.83
N SER A 57 -2.39 1.91 15.60
CA SER A 57 -0.94 1.78 15.85
C SER A 57 -0.40 0.54 15.15
N GLY A 58 0.43 0.74 14.11
CA GLY A 58 0.97 -0.35 13.33
C GLY A 58 1.74 0.09 12.09
N GLY A 59 1.91 -0.83 11.15
CA GLY A 59 2.49 -0.57 9.83
C GLY A 59 1.43 -0.40 8.74
N ASP A 60 1.88 -0.34 7.46
CA ASP A 60 1.01 -0.13 6.30
C ASP A 60 -0.11 -1.19 6.19
N GLY A 61 0.15 -2.47 6.47
CA GLY A 61 -0.89 -3.50 6.48
C GLY A 61 -1.96 -3.27 7.56
N THR A 62 -1.57 -2.79 8.74
CA THR A 62 -2.54 -2.53 9.82
C THR A 62 -3.50 -1.40 9.44
N ILE A 63 -2.97 -0.30 8.90
CA ILE A 63 -3.81 0.82 8.45
C ILE A 63 -4.66 0.44 7.23
N HIS A 64 -4.14 -0.41 6.33
CA HIS A 64 -4.89 -0.92 5.17
C HIS A 64 -6.15 -1.70 5.60
N HIS A 65 -6.00 -2.66 6.50
CA HIS A 65 -7.14 -3.41 7.05
C HIS A 65 -8.14 -2.51 7.75
N PHE A 66 -7.66 -1.60 8.60
CA PHE A 66 -8.52 -0.64 9.27
C PHE A 66 -9.30 0.23 8.26
N ALA A 67 -8.63 0.77 7.25
CA ALA A 67 -9.24 1.65 6.26
C ALA A 67 -10.39 0.97 5.49
N ASN A 68 -10.22 -0.30 5.11
CA ASN A 68 -11.28 -1.05 4.42
C ASN A 68 -12.52 -1.18 5.32
N ASN A 69 -12.35 -1.58 6.60
CA ASN A 69 -13.46 -1.67 7.56
C ASN A 69 -14.11 -0.31 7.84
N ALA A 70 -13.32 0.73 8.10
CA ALA A 70 -13.80 2.06 8.46
C ALA A 70 -14.64 2.72 7.34
N VAL A 71 -14.18 2.59 6.08
CA VAL A 71 -14.91 3.12 4.92
C VAL A 71 -16.19 2.32 4.67
N GLU A 72 -16.17 1.01 4.83
CA GLU A 72 -17.34 0.17 4.64
C GLU A 72 -18.44 0.47 5.67
N LEU A 73 -18.05 0.76 6.92
CA LEU A 73 -18.95 1.16 8.00
C LEU A 73 -19.33 2.65 7.96
N ASN A 74 -18.70 3.45 7.11
CA ASN A 74 -18.86 4.90 7.05
C ASN A 74 -18.69 5.57 8.44
N LEU A 75 -17.63 5.17 9.16
CA LEU A 75 -17.33 5.66 10.51
C LEU A 75 -17.19 7.18 10.54
N LYS A 76 -17.83 7.83 11.55
CA LYS A 76 -17.78 9.29 11.79
C LYS A 76 -16.81 9.68 12.88
N ASN A 77 -16.28 8.71 13.60
CA ASN A 77 -15.30 8.89 14.66
C ASN A 77 -14.10 9.73 14.21
N LYS A 78 -13.44 10.41 15.13
CA LYS A 78 -12.09 10.93 14.88
C LYS A 78 -11.12 9.76 14.81
N MET A 79 -10.44 9.61 13.69
CA MET A 79 -9.53 8.50 13.40
C MET A 79 -8.12 9.01 13.19
N TYR A 80 -7.16 8.34 13.79
CA TYR A 80 -5.74 8.70 13.74
C TYR A 80 -4.86 7.49 13.45
N TYR A 81 -3.70 7.75 12.88
CA TYR A 81 -2.68 6.74 12.65
C TYR A 81 -1.38 7.12 13.36
N VAL A 82 -0.82 6.16 14.08
CA VAL A 82 0.51 6.23 14.70
C VAL A 82 1.38 5.13 14.12
N LYS A 83 2.52 5.50 13.58
CA LYS A 83 3.43 4.51 13.01
C LYS A 83 4.06 3.62 14.08
N SER A 84 4.06 2.32 13.84
CA SER A 84 4.90 1.36 14.55
C SER A 84 5.61 0.48 13.52
N GLY A 85 6.94 0.48 13.51
CA GLY A 85 7.74 -0.27 12.55
C GLY A 85 8.55 0.59 11.57
N SER A 86 9.23 -0.09 10.63
CA SER A 86 10.25 0.50 9.77
C SER A 86 9.81 0.81 8.32
N GLY A 87 8.73 0.23 7.83
CA GLY A 87 8.21 0.43 6.46
C GLY A 87 7.51 1.77 6.32
N ASN A 88 6.30 1.81 6.80
CA ASN A 88 5.44 2.99 6.98
C ASN A 88 5.44 3.98 5.80
N ASP A 89 5.11 3.47 4.61
CA ASP A 89 5.08 4.28 3.38
C ASP A 89 3.99 5.35 3.45
N PHE A 90 2.83 5.01 4.04
CA PHE A 90 1.78 5.99 4.32
C PHE A 90 2.26 7.12 5.23
N TYR A 91 2.96 6.82 6.31
CA TYR A 91 3.50 7.85 7.21
C TYR A 91 4.56 8.71 6.52
N ARG A 92 5.44 8.08 5.73
CA ARG A 92 6.50 8.78 4.97
C ARG A 92 5.93 9.81 4.00
N ASP A 93 4.88 9.42 3.29
CA ASP A 93 4.20 10.25 2.31
C ASP A 93 3.46 11.44 2.93
N ASN A 94 3.05 11.31 4.20
CA ASN A 94 2.14 12.24 4.85
C ASN A 94 2.73 12.87 6.12
N LYS A 95 4.05 13.01 6.20
CA LYS A 95 4.75 13.57 7.36
C LYS A 95 4.32 15.00 7.72
N GLU A 96 3.91 15.76 6.73
CA GLU A 96 3.45 17.14 6.89
C GLU A 96 2.11 17.26 7.64
N TYR A 97 1.36 16.16 7.74
CA TYR A 97 0.08 16.09 8.46
C TYR A 97 0.20 15.51 9.87
N VAL A 98 1.42 15.25 10.32
CA VAL A 98 1.67 14.72 11.68
C VAL A 98 1.37 15.81 12.70
N ASP A 99 0.48 15.52 13.64
CA ASP A 99 0.12 16.44 14.74
C ASP A 99 1.18 16.45 15.85
N GLU A 100 0.98 17.30 16.86
CA GLU A 100 1.87 17.46 18.02
C GLU A 100 2.05 16.17 18.85
N LEU A 101 1.10 15.24 18.76
CA LEU A 101 1.14 13.92 19.41
C LEU A 101 1.77 12.84 18.53
N GLY A 102 2.30 13.21 17.35
CA GLY A 102 2.91 12.26 16.42
C GLY A 102 1.91 11.43 15.62
N ARG A 103 0.65 11.85 15.51
CA ARG A 103 -0.44 11.16 14.81
C ARG A 103 -0.74 11.81 13.45
N ILE A 104 -1.21 11.02 12.51
CA ILE A 104 -1.82 11.52 11.26
C ILE A 104 -3.34 11.38 11.38
N PRO A 105 -4.14 12.48 11.28
CA PRO A 105 -5.59 12.41 11.19
C PRO A 105 -6.02 11.67 9.93
N LEU A 106 -6.81 10.58 10.06
CA LEU A 106 -7.13 9.69 8.94
C LEU A 106 -8.37 10.09 8.16
N ASN A 107 -9.34 10.78 8.76
CA ASN A 107 -10.66 10.98 8.16
C ASN A 107 -10.59 11.44 6.70
N LYS A 108 -9.81 12.50 6.42
CA LYS A 108 -9.64 13.01 5.05
C LYS A 108 -8.97 12.02 4.10
N PHE A 109 -8.08 11.17 4.59
CA PHE A 109 -7.37 10.18 3.77
C PHE A 109 -8.24 8.98 3.39
N LEU A 110 -9.31 8.73 4.15
CA LEU A 110 -10.24 7.64 3.89
C LEU A 110 -11.36 8.03 2.93
N GLU A 111 -11.50 9.33 2.64
CA GLU A 111 -12.45 9.81 1.63
C GLU A 111 -11.98 9.38 0.23
N ASN A 112 -12.92 8.83 -0.56
CA ASN A 112 -12.70 8.50 -1.97
C ASN A 112 -11.48 7.59 -2.26
N LEU A 113 -11.20 6.64 -1.35
CA LEU A 113 -10.18 5.64 -1.61
C LEU A 113 -10.49 4.86 -2.90
N PRO A 114 -9.49 4.68 -3.79
CA PRO A 114 -9.68 3.93 -5.01
C PRO A 114 -10.03 2.47 -4.70
N VAL A 115 -10.87 1.90 -5.55
CA VAL A 115 -11.30 0.50 -5.47
C VAL A 115 -10.56 -0.28 -6.54
N VAL A 116 -9.88 -1.34 -6.14
CA VAL A 116 -9.32 -2.34 -7.05
C VAL A 116 -10.24 -3.56 -7.12
N THR A 117 -10.48 -4.04 -8.33
CA THR A 117 -11.16 -5.32 -8.59
C THR A 117 -10.14 -6.31 -9.12
N VAL A 118 -9.97 -7.43 -8.41
CA VAL A 118 -9.07 -8.54 -8.78
C VAL A 118 -9.83 -9.85 -8.58
N ASN A 119 -9.82 -10.74 -9.58
CA ASN A 119 -10.51 -12.03 -9.53
C ASN A 119 -11.99 -11.93 -9.07
N GLY A 120 -12.67 -10.82 -9.38
CA GLY A 120 -14.06 -10.55 -8.99
C GLY A 120 -14.24 -9.95 -7.59
N GLU A 121 -13.20 -9.90 -6.77
CA GLU A 121 -13.23 -9.26 -5.46
C GLU A 121 -12.85 -7.80 -5.52
N LYS A 122 -13.51 -6.97 -4.69
CA LYS A 122 -13.26 -5.53 -4.57
C LYS A 122 -12.58 -5.21 -3.25
N ARG A 123 -11.52 -4.41 -3.30
CA ARG A 123 -10.79 -3.92 -2.14
C ARG A 123 -10.39 -2.46 -2.35
N ARG A 124 -10.17 -1.73 -1.26
CA ARG A 124 -9.60 -0.37 -1.31
C ARG A 124 -8.12 -0.43 -1.01
N PHE A 125 -7.37 0.55 -1.49
CA PHE A 125 -5.96 0.67 -1.14
C PHE A 125 -5.58 2.11 -0.80
N LEU A 126 -4.58 2.26 0.06
CA LEU A 126 -4.08 3.53 0.58
C LEU A 126 -2.83 4.00 -0.17
N ASN A 127 -1.87 3.11 -0.39
CA ASN A 127 -0.58 3.45 -1.00
C ASN A 127 -0.53 3.03 -2.46
N GLY A 128 -0.67 1.75 -2.74
CA GLY A 128 -0.59 1.30 -4.12
C GLY A 128 -0.67 -0.21 -4.32
N ILE A 129 -0.74 -0.55 -5.60
CA ILE A 129 -0.79 -1.92 -6.11
C ILE A 129 0.51 -2.17 -6.87
N GLY A 130 1.24 -3.22 -6.51
CA GLY A 130 2.41 -3.68 -7.26
C GLY A 130 2.09 -4.93 -8.07
N TYR A 131 2.32 -4.90 -9.39
CA TYR A 131 2.07 -6.01 -10.29
C TYR A 131 3.30 -6.34 -11.13
N GLY A 132 3.64 -7.61 -11.25
CA GLY A 132 4.86 -8.09 -11.87
C GLY A 132 5.97 -8.35 -10.84
N LEU A 133 7.17 -7.75 -11.02
CA LEU A 133 8.30 -7.95 -10.12
C LEU A 133 7.97 -7.62 -8.65
N ASP A 134 7.14 -6.61 -8.43
CA ASP A 134 6.73 -6.18 -7.09
C ASP A 134 5.87 -7.24 -6.39
N GLY A 135 4.82 -7.73 -7.06
CA GLY A 135 3.96 -8.78 -6.54
C GLY A 135 4.75 -10.06 -6.24
N GLU A 136 5.64 -10.47 -7.16
CA GLU A 136 6.51 -11.63 -6.95
C GLU A 136 7.50 -11.43 -5.80
N THR A 137 7.98 -10.22 -5.58
CA THR A 137 8.85 -9.89 -4.44
C THR A 137 8.10 -10.06 -3.12
N CYS A 138 6.88 -9.58 -3.04
CA CYS A 138 6.03 -9.75 -1.86
C CYS A 138 5.68 -11.24 -1.64
N ARG A 139 5.32 -11.97 -2.69
CA ARG A 139 5.03 -13.41 -2.63
C ARG A 139 6.20 -14.23 -2.07
N VAL A 140 7.41 -13.99 -2.58
CA VAL A 140 8.62 -14.65 -2.05
C VAL A 140 8.87 -14.24 -0.59
N GLY A 141 8.63 -12.98 -0.25
CA GLY A 141 8.74 -12.49 1.11
C GLY A 141 7.79 -13.22 2.07
N GLU A 142 6.53 -13.45 1.67
CA GLU A 142 5.57 -14.22 2.48
C GLU A 142 6.00 -15.68 2.69
N VAL A 143 6.49 -16.34 1.65
CA VAL A 143 7.03 -17.71 1.77
C VAL A 143 8.21 -17.76 2.75
N ILE A 144 9.10 -16.76 2.73
CA ILE A 144 10.21 -16.68 3.68
C ILE A 144 9.67 -16.43 5.10
N ARG A 145 8.68 -15.55 5.26
CA ARG A 145 8.06 -15.25 6.56
C ARG A 145 7.40 -16.46 7.19
N ALA A 146 6.73 -17.29 6.40
CA ALA A 146 6.09 -18.51 6.86
C ALA A 146 7.11 -19.56 7.35
N ASN A 147 8.34 -19.54 6.84
CA ASN A 147 9.37 -20.55 7.10
C ASN A 147 10.57 -20.03 7.93
N SER A 148 10.55 -18.79 8.38
CA SER A 148 11.69 -18.18 9.10
C SER A 148 11.25 -17.00 9.98
N THR A 149 11.88 -16.89 11.14
CA THR A 149 11.75 -15.75 12.05
C THR A 149 12.71 -14.59 11.69
N LYS A 150 13.56 -14.76 10.66
CA LYS A 150 14.52 -13.74 10.26
C LYS A 150 13.84 -12.56 9.58
N LYS A 151 14.38 -11.36 9.80
CA LYS A 151 13.93 -10.15 9.14
C LYS A 151 14.04 -10.30 7.61
N ILE A 152 12.95 -10.02 6.91
CA ILE A 152 12.86 -10.10 5.45
C ILE A 152 13.53 -8.87 4.83
N ASN A 153 14.40 -9.11 3.87
CA ASN A 153 15.00 -8.05 3.05
C ASN A 153 14.39 -8.08 1.64
N TYR A 154 13.33 -7.32 1.44
CA TYR A 154 12.61 -7.24 0.16
C TYR A 154 13.50 -6.76 -1.00
N THR A 155 14.42 -5.83 -0.75
CA THR A 155 15.38 -5.37 -1.78
C THR A 155 16.26 -6.53 -2.27
N LYS A 156 16.76 -7.38 -1.35
CA LYS A 156 17.56 -8.56 -1.73
C LYS A 156 16.73 -9.56 -2.54
N ILE A 157 15.47 -9.76 -2.17
CA ILE A 157 14.55 -10.63 -2.92
C ILE A 157 14.33 -10.08 -4.32
N ALA A 158 14.00 -8.78 -4.45
CA ALA A 158 13.79 -8.12 -5.74
C ALA A 158 15.01 -8.23 -6.66
N ILE A 159 16.22 -7.99 -6.14
CA ILE A 159 17.48 -8.16 -6.89
C ILE A 159 17.65 -9.61 -7.34
N GLY A 160 17.40 -10.59 -6.46
CA GLY A 160 17.50 -12.01 -6.80
C GLY A 160 16.52 -12.44 -7.90
N LEU A 161 15.28 -11.95 -7.85
CA LEU A 161 14.28 -12.17 -8.89
C LEU A 161 14.67 -11.49 -10.20
N LEU A 162 15.12 -10.25 -10.13
CA LEU A 162 15.54 -9.46 -11.29
C LEU A 162 16.71 -10.13 -12.02
N LEU A 163 17.70 -10.62 -11.30
CA LEU A 163 18.89 -11.25 -11.91
C LEU A 163 18.63 -12.67 -12.44
N GLY A 164 17.66 -13.41 -11.92
CA GLY A 164 17.54 -14.82 -12.25
C GLY A 164 16.17 -15.35 -12.63
N LYS A 165 15.21 -15.23 -11.74
CA LYS A 165 13.98 -16.05 -11.79
C LYS A 165 12.76 -15.37 -12.41
N PHE A 166 12.69 -14.05 -12.36
CA PHE A 166 11.52 -13.35 -12.90
C PHE A 166 11.49 -13.41 -14.43
N LYS A 167 10.36 -13.85 -14.97
CA LYS A 167 10.11 -13.86 -16.42
C LYS A 167 9.35 -12.60 -16.79
N LEU A 168 9.92 -11.82 -17.70
CA LEU A 168 9.26 -10.63 -18.28
C LEU A 168 7.95 -11.03 -18.94
N LYS A 169 6.95 -10.18 -18.81
CA LYS A 169 5.63 -10.37 -19.35
C LYS A 169 5.32 -9.24 -20.33
N ASN A 170 4.30 -9.44 -21.17
CA ASN A 170 3.73 -8.32 -21.92
C ASN A 170 2.47 -7.87 -21.21
N ALA A 171 2.13 -6.60 -21.35
CA ALA A 171 0.97 -6.01 -20.69
C ALA A 171 0.14 -5.17 -21.66
N THR A 172 -1.16 -5.26 -21.53
CA THR A 172 -2.09 -4.27 -22.04
C THR A 172 -2.50 -3.38 -20.88
N VAL A 173 -2.34 -2.08 -21.05
CA VAL A 173 -2.69 -1.05 -20.06
C VAL A 173 -3.74 -0.15 -20.68
N THR A 174 -4.84 0.09 -19.97
CA THR A 174 -5.88 1.04 -20.37
C THR A 174 -6.05 2.07 -19.25
N VAL A 175 -5.95 3.34 -19.59
CA VAL A 175 -6.19 4.46 -18.66
C VAL A 175 -7.26 5.35 -19.27
N ASP A 176 -8.39 5.48 -18.59
CA ASP A 176 -9.55 6.27 -19.01
C ASP A 176 -9.96 6.00 -20.49
N GLY A 177 -9.96 4.71 -20.87
CA GLY A 177 -10.32 4.25 -22.21
C GLY A 177 -9.19 4.26 -23.25
N VAL A 178 -8.04 4.88 -22.93
CA VAL A 178 -6.87 4.89 -23.85
C VAL A 178 -6.01 3.66 -23.58
N THR A 179 -5.91 2.77 -24.57
CA THR A 179 -5.21 1.49 -24.46
C THR A 179 -3.82 1.54 -25.10
N LYS A 180 -2.84 0.97 -24.40
CA LYS A 180 -1.47 0.81 -24.88
C LYS A 180 -0.93 -0.58 -24.57
N TYR A 181 -0.19 -1.17 -25.51
CA TYR A 181 0.45 -2.48 -25.35
C TYR A 181 1.95 -2.33 -25.10
N TYR A 182 2.44 -3.01 -24.07
CA TYR A 182 3.84 -3.01 -23.65
C TYR A 182 4.46 -4.38 -23.74
N LYS A 183 5.65 -4.46 -24.34
CA LYS A 183 6.49 -5.65 -24.34
C LYS A 183 7.53 -5.57 -23.22
N HIS A 184 7.88 -6.74 -22.67
CA HIS A 184 8.95 -6.90 -21.68
C HIS A 184 8.76 -5.98 -20.45
N VAL A 185 7.61 -6.09 -19.82
CA VAL A 185 7.25 -5.33 -18.62
C VAL A 185 7.87 -5.98 -17.39
N TRP A 186 8.53 -5.18 -16.58
CA TRP A 186 9.04 -5.55 -15.27
C TRP A 186 7.99 -5.38 -14.18
N LEU A 187 7.33 -4.25 -14.19
CA LEU A 187 6.27 -3.90 -13.26
C LEU A 187 5.25 -2.96 -13.91
N ALA A 188 4.02 -3.03 -13.41
CA ALA A 188 2.95 -2.09 -13.68
C ALA A 188 2.27 -1.79 -12.34
N THR A 189 2.66 -0.68 -11.72
CA THR A 189 2.28 -0.30 -10.35
C THR A 189 1.26 0.83 -10.41
N THR A 190 0.11 0.68 -9.74
CA THR A 190 -0.89 1.77 -9.62
C THR A 190 -0.85 2.36 -8.23
N MET A 191 -0.65 3.68 -8.14
CA MET A 191 -0.35 4.40 -6.92
C MET A 191 -1.44 5.40 -6.56
N LYS A 192 -1.84 5.42 -5.27
CA LYS A 192 -2.61 6.50 -4.62
C LYS A 192 -1.70 7.38 -3.77
N GLY A 193 -0.61 6.83 -3.27
CA GLY A 193 0.48 7.56 -2.61
C GLY A 193 1.71 7.67 -3.49
N LYS A 194 2.74 8.41 -3.02
CA LYS A 194 4.04 8.51 -3.70
C LYS A 194 4.91 7.27 -3.48
N TYR A 195 4.79 6.64 -2.31
CA TYR A 195 5.67 5.58 -1.83
C TYR A 195 4.97 4.24 -1.70
N TYR A 196 5.74 3.17 -1.91
CA TYR A 196 5.38 1.79 -1.61
C TYR A 196 6.64 0.95 -1.35
N GLY A 197 6.47 -0.31 -0.92
CA GLY A 197 7.55 -1.29 -0.80
C GLY A 197 8.68 -0.91 0.17
N GLY A 198 8.37 -0.08 1.19
CA GLY A 198 9.31 0.33 2.21
C GLY A 198 10.19 1.52 1.81
N GLY A 199 9.71 2.40 0.94
CA GLY A 199 10.35 3.68 0.61
C GLY A 199 10.69 3.90 -0.84
N ILE A 200 10.17 3.10 -1.75
CA ILE A 200 10.30 3.32 -3.19
C ILE A 200 9.32 4.42 -3.61
N MET A 201 9.83 5.53 -4.12
CA MET A 201 9.03 6.66 -4.62
C MET A 201 8.60 6.38 -6.08
N ALA A 202 7.61 5.51 -6.26
CA ALA A 202 7.16 5.11 -7.59
C ALA A 202 6.40 6.21 -8.35
N ALA A 203 5.64 7.05 -7.65
CA ALA A 203 4.83 8.11 -8.25
C ALA A 203 5.13 9.47 -7.59
N PRO A 204 6.28 10.11 -7.89
CA PRO A 204 6.74 11.32 -7.18
C PRO A 204 5.79 12.50 -7.31
N LYS A 205 4.98 12.55 -8.38
CA LYS A 205 3.98 13.62 -8.62
C LYS A 205 2.58 13.27 -8.15
N GLN A 206 2.37 12.07 -7.60
CA GLN A 206 1.06 11.70 -7.10
C GLN A 206 0.65 12.63 -5.94
N ASP A 207 -0.55 13.19 -6.05
CA ASP A 207 -1.21 13.94 -4.99
C ASP A 207 -2.39 13.12 -4.45
N ARG A 208 -2.38 12.83 -3.15
CA ARG A 208 -3.47 12.10 -2.49
C ARG A 208 -4.77 12.90 -2.45
N PHE A 209 -4.66 14.23 -2.49
CA PHE A 209 -5.75 15.18 -2.42
C PHE A 209 -6.04 15.86 -3.75
N ASP A 210 -5.57 15.27 -4.86
CA ASP A 210 -5.98 15.69 -6.19
C ASP A 210 -7.52 15.87 -6.23
N PRO A 211 -8.03 17.04 -6.63
CA PRO A 211 -9.48 17.30 -6.69
C PRO A 211 -10.25 16.31 -7.57
N GLU A 212 -9.60 15.75 -8.57
CA GLU A 212 -10.13 14.70 -9.43
C GLU A 212 -9.98 13.30 -8.85
N HIS A 213 -9.27 13.17 -7.70
CA HIS A 213 -8.95 11.92 -7.01
C HIS A 213 -8.17 10.89 -7.83
N ASN A 214 -7.49 11.32 -8.89
CA ASN A 214 -6.76 10.45 -9.79
C ASN A 214 -5.77 9.52 -9.08
N VAL A 215 -5.47 8.41 -9.74
CA VAL A 215 -4.39 7.49 -9.39
C VAL A 215 -3.36 7.45 -10.52
N THR A 216 -2.11 7.14 -10.20
CA THR A 216 -1.02 7.10 -11.19
C THR A 216 -0.55 5.67 -11.42
N LEU A 217 -0.66 5.21 -12.66
CA LEU A 217 0.00 3.99 -13.12
C LEU A 217 1.44 4.31 -13.52
N VAL A 218 2.38 3.48 -13.09
CA VAL A 218 3.80 3.52 -13.48
C VAL A 218 4.17 2.19 -14.11
N CYS A 219 4.61 2.21 -15.36
CA CYS A 219 4.99 1.03 -16.13
C CYS A 219 6.49 1.05 -16.48
N LEU A 220 7.25 0.11 -15.95
CA LEU A 220 8.67 -0.10 -16.27
C LEU A 220 8.82 -1.23 -17.29
N HIS A 221 9.38 -0.92 -18.46
CA HIS A 221 9.44 -1.86 -19.60
C HIS A 221 10.69 -1.71 -20.45
N LYS A 222 10.89 -2.66 -21.37
CA LYS A 222 11.95 -2.65 -22.40
C LYS A 222 13.38 -2.46 -21.89
N ARG A 223 13.70 -2.96 -20.69
CA ARG A 223 15.07 -2.92 -20.14
C ARG A 223 15.64 -4.32 -19.96
N SER A 224 16.94 -4.46 -20.16
CA SER A 224 17.65 -5.67 -19.79
C SER A 224 17.73 -5.82 -18.27
N ARG A 225 18.02 -7.01 -17.75
CA ARG A 225 18.16 -7.27 -16.31
C ARG A 225 19.19 -6.34 -15.67
N ILE A 226 20.39 -6.28 -16.24
CA ILE A 226 21.46 -5.39 -15.76
C ILE A 226 21.03 -3.93 -15.88
N GLY A 227 20.43 -3.55 -17.02
CA GLY A 227 19.91 -2.19 -17.22
C GLY A 227 18.86 -1.81 -16.17
N THR A 228 17.99 -2.73 -15.79
CA THR A 228 16.98 -2.49 -14.73
C THR A 228 17.64 -2.38 -13.36
N LEU A 229 18.61 -3.20 -13.04
CA LEU A 229 19.38 -3.10 -11.79
C LEU A 229 20.08 -1.73 -11.65
N LEU A 230 20.71 -1.26 -12.72
CA LEU A 230 21.42 0.03 -12.71
C LEU A 230 20.50 1.25 -12.54
N ILE A 231 19.24 1.16 -12.99
CA ILE A 231 18.28 2.26 -12.84
C ILE A 231 17.45 2.18 -11.55
N PHE A 232 17.54 1.07 -10.81
CA PHE A 232 16.75 0.89 -9.60
C PHE A 232 16.90 2.03 -8.57
N PRO A 233 18.11 2.57 -8.31
CA PRO A 233 18.27 3.74 -7.45
C PRO A 233 17.53 4.98 -7.96
N THR A 234 17.52 5.21 -9.28
CA THR A 234 16.79 6.31 -9.92
C THR A 234 15.28 6.13 -9.75
N TYR A 235 14.77 4.90 -9.95
CA TYR A 235 13.37 4.56 -9.73
C TYR A 235 12.98 4.73 -8.25
N SER A 236 13.79 4.20 -7.36
CA SER A 236 13.55 4.25 -5.92
C SER A 236 13.50 5.67 -5.34
N LYS A 237 14.25 6.62 -5.93
CA LYS A 237 14.29 8.02 -5.52
C LYS A 237 13.24 8.91 -6.20
N GLY A 238 12.49 8.38 -7.16
CA GLY A 238 11.52 9.16 -7.94
C GLY A 238 12.13 9.98 -9.08
N ASP A 239 13.43 9.81 -9.39
CA ASP A 239 14.15 10.58 -10.42
C ASP A 239 13.99 10.00 -11.84
N HIS A 240 12.95 9.20 -12.05
CA HIS A 240 12.74 8.43 -13.28
C HIS A 240 11.82 9.12 -14.30
N GLU A 241 11.22 10.23 -13.97
CA GLU A 241 10.32 10.94 -14.88
C GLU A 241 11.00 11.34 -16.20
N GLY A 242 10.26 11.22 -17.29
CA GLY A 242 10.74 11.51 -18.63
C GLY A 242 11.77 10.52 -19.18
N LYS A 243 12.05 9.42 -18.50
CA LYS A 243 12.93 8.37 -19.02
C LYS A 243 12.16 7.46 -19.98
N LYS A 244 12.78 7.11 -21.12
CA LYS A 244 12.15 6.29 -22.19
C LYS A 244 11.75 4.85 -21.79
N TRP A 245 12.24 4.36 -20.65
CA TRP A 245 12.03 2.99 -20.16
C TRP A 245 10.96 2.90 -19.05
N ILE A 246 10.40 4.02 -18.65
CA ILE A 246 9.31 4.11 -17.69
C ILE A 246 8.30 5.12 -18.17
N GLU A 247 7.04 4.79 -18.06
CA GLU A 247 5.94 5.67 -18.43
C GLU A 247 4.96 5.75 -17.28
N SER A 248 4.46 6.96 -17.02
CA SER A 248 3.48 7.24 -15.98
C SER A 248 2.22 7.81 -16.60
N PHE A 249 1.07 7.35 -16.14
CA PHE A 249 -0.25 7.76 -16.61
C PHE A 249 -1.13 8.03 -15.41
N THR A 250 -1.83 9.13 -15.43
CA THR A 250 -2.77 9.51 -14.36
C THR A 250 -4.19 9.47 -14.88
N GLY A 251 -5.10 8.89 -14.12
CA GLY A 251 -6.50 8.75 -14.52
C GLY A 251 -7.39 8.21 -13.41
N LYS A 252 -8.70 8.10 -13.69
CA LYS A 252 -9.74 7.64 -12.78
C LYS A 252 -10.02 6.14 -12.90
N LYS A 253 -9.87 5.60 -14.11
CA LYS A 253 -10.04 4.18 -14.38
C LYS A 253 -8.79 3.62 -15.02
N ILE A 254 -8.18 2.63 -14.37
CA ILE A 254 -6.96 1.96 -14.83
C ILE A 254 -7.21 0.47 -14.91
N GLU A 255 -6.92 -0.12 -16.07
CA GLU A 255 -6.96 -1.57 -16.28
C GLU A 255 -5.56 -2.04 -16.69
N VAL A 256 -5.07 -3.08 -16.04
CA VAL A 256 -3.79 -3.72 -16.39
C VAL A 256 -4.03 -5.20 -16.60
N LYS A 257 -3.63 -5.72 -17.75
CA LYS A 257 -3.70 -7.14 -18.09
C LYS A 257 -2.35 -7.63 -18.56
N PHE A 258 -1.80 -8.65 -17.91
CA PHE A 258 -0.62 -9.37 -18.34
C PHE A 258 -1.00 -10.56 -19.22
N ASP A 259 -0.11 -10.91 -20.14
CA ASP A 259 -0.27 -12.07 -21.03
C ASP A 259 -0.21 -13.43 -20.30
N THR A 260 0.44 -13.46 -19.16
CA THR A 260 0.53 -14.63 -18.29
C THR A 260 0.35 -14.25 -16.82
N PRO A 261 -0.24 -15.12 -15.98
CA PRO A 261 -0.46 -14.82 -14.58
C PRO A 261 0.84 -14.51 -13.83
N CYS A 262 0.76 -13.63 -12.84
CA CYS A 262 1.78 -13.46 -11.81
C CYS A 262 1.15 -12.97 -10.50
N ALA A 263 1.96 -12.87 -9.44
CA ALA A 263 1.52 -12.31 -8.20
C ALA A 263 1.28 -10.79 -8.32
N LEU A 264 0.28 -10.33 -7.60
CA LEU A 264 -0.06 -8.93 -7.39
C LEU A 264 -0.03 -8.66 -5.89
N GLN A 265 0.37 -7.48 -5.46
CA GLN A 265 0.25 -7.03 -4.09
C GLN A 265 -0.62 -5.77 -4.01
N ILE A 266 -1.43 -5.64 -2.95
CA ILE A 266 -2.24 -4.47 -2.62
C ILE A 266 -1.81 -4.03 -1.22
N ASP A 267 -1.16 -2.86 -1.09
CA ASP A 267 -0.61 -2.36 0.18
C ASP A 267 0.20 -3.41 0.99
N GLY A 268 0.86 -4.35 0.28
CA GLY A 268 1.65 -5.42 0.85
C GLY A 268 0.97 -6.78 0.97
N GLU A 269 -0.35 -6.88 0.73
CA GLU A 269 -1.07 -8.15 0.69
C GLU A 269 -0.99 -8.80 -0.69
N VAL A 270 -0.63 -10.07 -0.73
CA VAL A 270 -0.37 -10.80 -1.97
C VAL A 270 -1.61 -11.54 -2.45
N ILE A 271 -1.88 -11.44 -3.75
CA ILE A 271 -2.85 -12.27 -4.48
C ILE A 271 -2.09 -13.00 -5.58
N GLU A 272 -2.15 -14.32 -5.57
CA GLU A 272 -1.45 -15.15 -6.55
C GLU A 272 -2.29 -15.36 -7.82
N ASN A 273 -1.60 -15.74 -8.92
CA ASN A 273 -2.24 -16.15 -10.19
C ASN A 273 -3.15 -15.08 -10.81
N VAL A 274 -2.80 -13.81 -10.67
CA VAL A 274 -3.55 -12.70 -11.24
C VAL A 274 -3.15 -12.49 -12.70
N THR A 275 -4.14 -12.38 -13.59
CA THR A 275 -3.93 -12.00 -15.01
C THR A 275 -4.27 -10.54 -15.27
N SER A 276 -5.20 -9.96 -14.49
CA SER A 276 -5.60 -8.57 -14.66
C SER A 276 -6.18 -7.99 -13.38
N TYR A 277 -6.13 -6.67 -13.28
CA TYR A 277 -6.87 -5.92 -12.29
C TYR A 277 -7.45 -4.65 -12.92
N THR A 278 -8.49 -4.13 -12.29
CA THR A 278 -9.09 -2.83 -12.64
C THR A 278 -9.11 -1.96 -11.39
N VAL A 279 -8.68 -0.72 -11.51
CA VAL A 279 -8.84 0.32 -10.48
C VAL A 279 -9.86 1.31 -10.95
N GLU A 280 -10.78 1.68 -10.06
CA GLU A 280 -11.74 2.75 -10.26
C GLU A 280 -11.72 3.69 -9.05
N VAL A 281 -11.67 4.97 -9.34
CA VAL A 281 -11.85 6.01 -8.32
C VAL A 281 -13.35 6.27 -8.17
N PRO A 282 -13.89 6.26 -6.93
CA PRO A 282 -15.31 6.55 -6.72
C PRO A 282 -15.66 7.94 -7.28
N SER A 283 -16.77 8.03 -8.01
CA SER A 283 -17.38 9.32 -8.36
C SER A 283 -17.95 9.96 -7.08
N LYS A 284 -17.82 11.28 -6.99
CA LYS A 284 -18.47 12.04 -5.93
C LYS A 284 -19.98 11.89 -5.97
#